data_c64487e15aa30698ae5f71a571ba3dcf
#
_entry.id   c64487e15aa30698ae5f71a571ba3dcf
#
_cell.length_a   1.000
_cell.length_b   1.000
_cell.length_c   1.000
_cell.angle_alpha   90.00
_cell.angle_beta   90.00
_cell.angle_gamma   90.00
#
_symmetry.space_group_name_H-M   'P 1'
#
loop_
_entity.id
_entity.type
_entity.pdbx_description
1 polymer ?
#
loop_
_entity_poly.entity_id
_entity_poly.type
_entity_poly.pdbx_seq_one_letter_code
_entity_poly.pdbx_strand_id
1 'polypeptide(L)'
;MAYIFDTNVFIRSKHEMPMDLWPTFWKKVAGMINSGDVFSSIQVKGEIDKGGDELTDWMKDNAPVGFYVENEPDVMVKYGEVMNWAQSNTVYRPEAISEFAQVADAYLVATAAAKGYALVTNEIADPTCKRRVKIPDACNALGVRYCGLNDVLRELRITI
;
A
#
# COMPACT_ATOMS: atom_id res chain seq x y z
N MET A 1 -9.34 -12.70 -5.28
CA MET A 1 -8.62 -11.95 -4.20
C MET A 1 -8.32 -10.57 -4.72
N ALA A 2 -8.65 -9.57 -3.96
CA ALA A 2 -8.30 -8.19 -4.27
C ALA A 2 -7.06 -7.76 -3.49
N TYR A 3 -6.37 -6.75 -3.99
CA TYR A 3 -5.08 -6.29 -3.48
C TYR A 3 -5.11 -4.80 -3.23
N ILE A 4 -4.37 -4.36 -2.21
CA ILE A 4 -4.15 -2.93 -1.97
C ILE A 4 -2.64 -2.64 -2.00
N PHE A 5 -2.24 -1.66 -2.79
CA PHE A 5 -0.83 -1.36 -3.06
C PHE A 5 -0.32 -0.22 -2.18
N ASP A 6 0.83 -0.46 -1.54
CA ASP A 6 1.61 0.55 -0.85
C ASP A 6 2.24 1.54 -1.85
N THR A 7 2.38 2.80 -1.44
CA THR A 7 3.00 3.86 -2.24
C THR A 7 4.36 3.45 -2.80
N ASN A 8 5.19 2.82 -1.98
CA ASN A 8 6.54 2.44 -2.36
C ASN A 8 6.60 1.37 -3.46
N VAL A 9 5.55 0.60 -3.66
CA VAL A 9 5.47 -0.34 -4.79
C VAL A 9 5.50 0.43 -6.11
N PHE A 10 4.74 1.52 -6.22
CA PHE A 10 4.73 2.37 -7.40
C PHE A 10 6.03 3.16 -7.57
N ILE A 11 6.53 3.75 -6.48
CA ILE A 11 7.76 4.56 -6.51
C ILE A 11 8.96 3.69 -6.90
N ARG A 12 9.10 2.53 -6.30
CA ARG A 12 10.17 1.59 -6.62
C ARG A 12 10.08 1.08 -8.04
N SER A 13 8.87 0.77 -8.50
CA SER A 13 8.63 0.34 -9.88
C SER A 13 9.06 1.42 -10.88
N LYS A 14 8.78 2.69 -10.59
CA LYS A 14 9.21 3.80 -11.44
C LYS A 14 10.74 3.89 -11.54
N HIS A 15 11.44 3.65 -10.43
CA HIS A 15 12.91 3.70 -10.41
C HIS A 15 13.55 2.48 -11.07
N GLU A 16 13.05 1.29 -10.81
CA GLU A 16 13.62 0.03 -11.32
C GLU A 16 13.20 -0.27 -12.76
N MET A 17 12.00 0.17 -13.13
CA MET A 17 11.41 -0.02 -14.46
C MET A 17 10.93 1.32 -15.00
N PRO A 18 11.85 2.21 -15.43
CA PRO A 18 11.46 3.52 -15.96
C PRO A 18 10.47 3.39 -17.13
N MET A 19 9.52 4.30 -17.21
CA MET A 19 8.40 4.21 -18.16
C MET A 19 8.84 4.25 -19.61
N ASP A 20 9.92 4.98 -19.91
CA ASP A 20 10.50 5.07 -21.25
C ASP A 20 11.18 3.76 -21.71
N LEU A 21 11.70 2.97 -20.77
CA LEU A 21 12.38 1.72 -21.05
C LEU A 21 11.48 0.49 -20.89
N TRP A 22 10.45 0.60 -20.07
CA TRP A 22 9.57 -0.51 -19.72
C TRP A 22 8.08 -0.21 -19.98
N PRO A 23 7.72 0.19 -21.23
CA PRO A 23 6.34 0.56 -21.54
C PRO A 23 5.35 -0.58 -21.38
N THR A 24 5.76 -1.83 -21.66
CA THR A 24 4.91 -3.01 -21.50
C THR A 24 4.55 -3.24 -20.04
N PHE A 25 5.51 -3.09 -19.14
CA PHE A 25 5.26 -3.20 -17.69
C PHE A 25 4.17 -2.21 -17.25
N TRP A 26 4.32 -0.93 -17.61
CA TRP A 26 3.37 0.10 -17.19
C TRP A 26 2.01 -0.06 -17.84
N LYS A 27 1.95 -0.57 -19.06
CA LYS A 27 0.69 -0.95 -19.70
C LYS A 27 -0.02 -2.08 -18.93
N LYS A 28 0.74 -3.07 -18.46
CA LYS A 28 0.19 -4.16 -17.63
C LYS A 28 -0.29 -3.64 -16.27
N VAL A 29 0.46 -2.75 -15.65
CA VAL A 29 0.05 -2.10 -14.39
C VAL A 29 -1.26 -1.31 -14.59
N ALA A 30 -1.38 -0.55 -15.69
CA ALA A 30 -2.63 0.14 -16.03
C ALA A 30 -3.81 -0.83 -16.14
N GLY A 31 -3.60 -1.98 -16.78
CA GLY A 31 -4.60 -3.04 -16.84
C GLY A 31 -5.01 -3.56 -15.46
N MET A 32 -4.03 -3.76 -14.57
CA MET A 32 -4.28 -4.24 -13.21
C MET A 32 -5.13 -3.26 -12.40
N ILE A 33 -4.77 -1.98 -12.40
CA ILE A 33 -5.50 -0.97 -11.62
C ILE A 33 -6.90 -0.67 -12.18
N ASN A 34 -7.15 -1.02 -13.44
CA ASN A 34 -8.46 -0.91 -14.07
C ASN A 34 -9.29 -2.19 -14.04
N SER A 35 -8.72 -3.30 -13.55
CA SER A 35 -9.41 -4.59 -13.51
C SER A 35 -10.49 -4.70 -12.41
N GLY A 36 -10.41 -3.87 -11.39
CA GLY A 36 -11.24 -3.98 -10.20
C GLY A 36 -10.66 -4.91 -9.12
N ASP A 37 -9.48 -5.49 -9.35
CA ASP A 37 -8.81 -6.38 -8.39
C ASP A 37 -7.69 -5.68 -7.62
N VAL A 38 -7.28 -4.49 -8.03
CA VAL A 38 -6.18 -3.73 -7.43
C VAL A 38 -6.65 -2.36 -7.00
N PHE A 39 -6.34 -2.00 -5.76
CA PHE A 39 -6.73 -0.74 -5.13
C PHE A 39 -5.54 -0.08 -4.44
N SER A 40 -5.72 1.14 -4.00
CA SER A 40 -4.85 1.79 -3.03
C SER A 40 -5.70 2.66 -2.09
N SER A 41 -5.06 3.37 -1.16
CA SER A 41 -5.79 4.26 -0.25
C SER A 41 -5.73 5.70 -0.72
N ILE A 42 -6.65 6.52 -0.24
CA ILE A 42 -6.66 7.95 -0.55
C ILE A 42 -5.40 8.66 -0.02
N GLN A 43 -4.79 8.16 1.04
CA GLN A 43 -3.52 8.68 1.55
C GLN A 43 -2.37 8.44 0.57
N VAL A 44 -2.38 7.28 -0.12
CA VAL A 44 -1.38 6.98 -1.17
C VAL A 44 -1.51 7.98 -2.32
N LYS A 45 -2.72 8.34 -2.71
CA LYS A 45 -2.93 9.40 -3.71
C LYS A 45 -2.25 10.70 -3.29
N GLY A 46 -2.43 11.12 -2.03
CA GLY A 46 -1.80 12.32 -1.50
C GLY A 46 -0.28 12.27 -1.53
N GLU A 47 0.31 11.13 -1.19
CA GLU A 47 1.76 10.93 -1.24
C GLU A 47 2.31 10.99 -2.67
N ILE A 48 1.64 10.36 -3.62
CA ILE A 48 2.02 10.39 -5.04
C ILE A 48 1.87 11.81 -5.60
N ASP A 49 0.79 12.50 -5.29
CA ASP A 49 0.54 13.87 -5.75
C ASP A 49 1.62 14.85 -5.24
N LYS A 50 2.10 14.67 -4.02
CA LYS A 50 3.21 15.47 -3.45
C LYS A 50 4.52 15.29 -4.22
N GLY A 51 4.75 14.15 -4.81
CA GLY A 51 5.93 13.88 -5.62
C GLY A 51 6.03 14.78 -6.86
N GLY A 52 4.90 15.11 -7.46
CA GLY A 52 4.80 16.05 -8.59
C GLY A 52 5.63 15.64 -9.80
N ASP A 53 5.80 14.36 -10.04
CA ASP A 53 6.67 13.80 -11.07
C ASP A 53 5.87 13.01 -12.13
N GLU A 54 6.60 12.25 -12.95
CA GLU A 54 6.05 11.40 -14.00
C GLU A 54 5.03 10.39 -13.46
N LEU A 55 5.27 9.82 -12.26
CA LEU A 55 4.35 8.89 -11.64
C LEU A 55 3.03 9.58 -11.27
N THR A 56 3.10 10.80 -10.75
CA THR A 56 1.91 11.62 -10.46
C THR A 56 1.04 11.78 -11.69
N ASP A 57 1.65 12.16 -12.81
CA ASP A 57 0.93 12.37 -14.08
C ASP A 57 0.37 11.06 -14.62
N TRP A 58 1.15 9.99 -14.56
CA TRP A 58 0.71 8.65 -15.00
C TRP A 58 -0.50 8.16 -14.20
N MET A 59 -0.49 8.34 -12.89
CA MET A 59 -1.62 7.93 -12.03
C MET A 59 -2.88 8.75 -12.35
N LYS A 60 -2.74 10.05 -12.58
CA LYS A 60 -3.88 10.89 -12.99
C LYS A 60 -4.52 10.40 -14.30
N ASP A 61 -3.70 9.95 -15.25
CA ASP A 61 -4.16 9.49 -16.55
C ASP A 61 -4.76 8.08 -16.51
N ASN A 62 -4.33 7.23 -15.58
CA ASN A 62 -4.64 5.80 -15.60
C ASN A 62 -5.51 5.31 -14.44
N ALA A 63 -5.46 5.94 -13.27
CA ALA A 63 -6.24 5.47 -12.11
C ALA A 63 -7.73 5.70 -12.32
N PRO A 64 -8.56 4.63 -12.26
CA PRO A 64 -9.99 4.77 -12.44
C PRO A 64 -10.68 5.36 -11.21
N VAL A 65 -11.91 5.81 -11.38
CA VAL A 65 -12.77 6.19 -10.25
C VAL A 65 -12.94 4.98 -9.32
N GLY A 66 -12.75 5.21 -8.03
CA GLY A 66 -12.87 4.14 -7.03
C GLY A 66 -11.59 3.35 -6.79
N PHE A 67 -10.50 3.63 -7.51
CA PHE A 67 -9.21 2.99 -7.26
C PHE A 67 -8.66 3.34 -5.88
N TYR A 68 -8.75 4.60 -5.49
CA TYR A 68 -8.34 5.04 -4.16
C TYR A 68 -9.51 4.89 -3.17
N VAL A 69 -9.33 3.99 -2.21
CA VAL A 69 -10.34 3.72 -1.18
C VAL A 69 -10.35 4.86 -0.16
N GLU A 70 -11.54 5.41 0.08
CA GLU A 70 -11.77 6.49 1.05
C GLU A 70 -11.70 5.96 2.49
N ASN A 71 -11.62 6.88 3.45
CA ASN A 71 -11.65 6.55 4.87
C ASN A 71 -13.10 6.27 5.34
N GLU A 72 -13.64 5.16 4.88
CA GLU A 72 -14.99 4.73 5.24
C GLU A 72 -15.06 4.31 6.72
N PRO A 73 -16.26 4.27 7.34
CA PRO A 73 -16.41 3.93 8.76
C PRO A 73 -15.76 2.60 9.17
N ASP A 74 -15.88 1.55 8.35
CA ASP A 74 -15.26 0.25 8.62
C ASP A 74 -13.74 0.32 8.59
N VAL A 75 -13.18 1.10 7.68
CA VAL A 75 -11.73 1.37 7.62
C VAL A 75 -11.26 2.09 8.90
N MET A 76 -12.02 3.08 9.35
CA MET A 76 -11.65 3.86 10.55
C MET A 76 -11.74 3.03 11.83
N VAL A 77 -12.65 2.08 11.91
CA VAL A 77 -12.67 1.10 13.02
C VAL A 77 -11.38 0.29 13.03
N LYS A 78 -10.95 -0.22 11.90
CA LYS A 78 -9.70 -0.98 11.79
C LYS A 78 -8.47 -0.10 12.01
N TYR A 79 -8.50 1.15 11.58
CA TYR A 79 -7.46 2.13 11.90
C TYR A 79 -7.27 2.27 13.42
N GLY A 80 -8.36 2.37 14.16
CA GLY A 80 -8.32 2.38 15.63
C GLY A 80 -7.66 1.11 16.21
N GLU A 81 -7.98 -0.06 15.67
CA GLU A 81 -7.37 -1.32 16.10
C GLU A 81 -5.86 -1.36 15.80
N VAL A 82 -5.44 -0.94 14.61
CA VAL A 82 -4.02 -0.85 14.23
C VAL A 82 -3.27 0.08 15.18
N MET A 83 -3.83 1.26 15.45
CA MET A 83 -3.18 2.25 16.32
C MET A 83 -3.13 1.78 17.77
N ASN A 84 -4.16 1.10 18.27
CA ASN A 84 -4.15 0.50 19.61
C ASN A 84 -3.05 -0.55 19.72
N TRP A 85 -2.88 -1.40 18.71
CA TRP A 85 -1.79 -2.34 18.68
C TRP A 85 -0.42 -1.66 18.72
N ALA A 86 -0.20 -0.66 17.88
CA ALA A 86 1.07 0.07 17.81
C ALA A 86 1.39 0.77 19.14
N GLN A 87 0.40 1.45 19.74
CA GLN A 87 0.56 2.15 21.02
C GLN A 87 0.78 1.21 22.20
N SER A 88 0.22 0.02 22.15
CA SER A 88 0.38 -1.00 23.19
C SER A 88 1.67 -1.78 23.07
N ASN A 89 2.38 -1.64 21.96
CA ASN A 89 3.62 -2.34 21.70
C ASN A 89 4.81 -1.55 22.26
N THR A 90 5.46 -2.11 23.28
CA THR A 90 6.56 -1.44 24.00
C THR A 90 7.85 -1.30 23.21
N VAL A 91 7.96 -1.97 22.06
CA VAL A 91 9.15 -1.90 21.19
C VAL A 91 9.28 -0.53 20.53
N TYR A 92 8.15 0.07 20.11
CA TYR A 92 8.16 1.29 19.29
C TYR A 92 8.39 2.54 20.12
N ARG A 93 9.25 3.44 19.59
CA ARG A 93 9.41 4.79 20.11
C ARG A 93 8.14 5.60 19.80
N PRO A 94 7.82 6.61 20.64
CA PRO A 94 6.66 7.48 20.37
C PRO A 94 6.68 8.13 18.99
N GLU A 95 7.87 8.51 18.48
CA GLU A 95 8.04 9.11 17.16
C GLU A 95 7.67 8.13 16.03
N ALA A 96 8.01 6.84 16.22
CA ALA A 96 7.64 5.80 15.25
C ALA A 96 6.13 5.62 15.14
N ILE A 97 5.44 5.63 16.28
CA ILE A 97 3.98 5.51 16.34
C ILE A 97 3.32 6.74 15.71
N SER A 98 3.83 7.94 16.03
CA SER A 98 3.32 9.20 15.46
C SER A 98 3.49 9.26 13.96
N GLU A 99 4.64 8.86 13.43
CA GLU A 99 4.88 8.78 11.99
C GLU A 99 3.93 7.79 11.32
N PHE A 100 3.80 6.59 11.89
CA PHE A 100 2.91 5.54 11.37
C PHE A 100 1.46 6.01 11.26
N ALA A 101 1.00 6.81 12.23
CA ALA A 101 -0.35 7.36 12.24
C ALA A 101 -0.59 8.41 11.15
N GLN A 102 0.45 9.11 10.71
CA GLN A 102 0.36 10.25 9.79
C GLN A 102 0.56 9.89 8.32
N VAL A 103 1.33 8.83 8.04
CA VAL A 103 1.59 8.37 6.67
C VAL A 103 0.53 7.36 6.23
N ALA A 104 0.58 6.94 4.98
CA ALA A 104 -0.40 6.01 4.42
C ALA A 104 -0.41 4.62 5.09
N ASP A 105 0.68 4.22 5.72
CA ASP A 105 0.92 2.84 6.17
C ASP A 105 -0.19 2.27 7.06
N ALA A 106 -0.58 3.01 8.11
CA ALA A 106 -1.63 2.56 9.01
C ALA A 106 -2.99 2.47 8.33
N TYR A 107 -3.29 3.38 7.42
CA TYR A 107 -4.53 3.37 6.63
C TYR A 107 -4.57 2.22 5.63
N LEU A 108 -3.44 1.85 5.05
CA LEU A 108 -3.33 0.71 4.15
C LEU A 108 -3.64 -0.60 4.88
N VAL A 109 -3.04 -0.80 6.06
CA VAL A 109 -3.31 -1.98 6.89
C VAL A 109 -4.78 -2.00 7.32
N ALA A 110 -5.31 -0.86 7.75
CA ALA A 110 -6.72 -0.74 8.15
C ALA A 110 -7.67 -1.07 6.98
N THR A 111 -7.40 -0.54 5.80
CA THR A 111 -8.21 -0.80 4.61
C THR A 111 -8.15 -2.28 4.22
N ALA A 112 -6.96 -2.86 4.21
CA ALA A 112 -6.79 -4.29 3.93
C ALA A 112 -7.59 -5.16 4.92
N ALA A 113 -7.52 -4.84 6.21
CA ALA A 113 -8.25 -5.56 7.25
C ALA A 113 -9.77 -5.41 7.08
N ALA A 114 -10.26 -4.20 6.80
CA ALA A 114 -11.69 -3.91 6.66
C ALA A 114 -12.29 -4.55 5.40
N LYS A 115 -11.56 -4.54 4.29
CA LYS A 115 -12.05 -4.99 2.99
C LYS A 115 -11.66 -6.43 2.64
N GLY A 116 -10.79 -7.06 3.43
CA GLY A 116 -10.29 -8.40 3.14
C GLY A 116 -9.29 -8.44 1.98
N TYR A 117 -8.55 -7.36 1.75
CA TYR A 117 -7.54 -7.31 0.69
C TYR A 117 -6.19 -7.84 1.17
N ALA A 118 -5.39 -8.38 0.24
CA ALA A 118 -3.97 -8.61 0.48
C ALA A 118 -3.21 -7.31 0.28
N LEU A 119 -2.32 -6.98 1.21
CA LEU A 119 -1.52 -5.76 1.13
C LEU A 119 -0.21 -6.03 0.39
N VAL A 120 0.05 -5.27 -0.65
CA VAL A 120 1.24 -5.41 -1.50
C VAL A 120 2.27 -4.38 -1.08
N THR A 121 3.41 -4.87 -0.61
CA THR A 121 4.50 -4.03 -0.09
C THR A 121 5.86 -4.65 -0.39
N ASN A 122 6.89 -3.82 -0.44
CA ASN A 122 8.29 -4.24 -0.52
C ASN A 122 8.94 -4.35 0.87
N GLU A 123 8.23 -3.96 1.93
CA GLU A 123 8.77 -4.00 3.29
C GLU A 123 8.88 -5.45 3.78
N ILE A 124 9.84 -5.65 4.69
CA ILE A 124 10.09 -6.93 5.35
C ILE A 124 9.76 -6.76 6.82
N ALA A 125 9.12 -7.76 7.42
CA ALA A 125 8.81 -7.78 8.85
C ALA A 125 10.08 -7.61 9.68
N ASP A 126 10.02 -6.75 10.68
CA ASP A 126 11.08 -6.53 11.66
C ASP A 126 10.46 -6.14 13.01
N PRO A 127 10.00 -7.12 13.80
CA PRO A 127 9.31 -6.85 15.06
C PRO A 127 10.21 -6.20 16.12
N THR A 128 11.53 -6.18 15.92
CA THR A 128 12.48 -5.55 16.84
C THR A 128 12.83 -4.11 16.48
N CYS A 129 12.36 -3.61 15.34
CA CYS A 129 12.62 -2.24 14.90
C CYS A 129 11.92 -1.24 15.82
N LYS A 130 12.69 -0.38 16.48
CA LYS A 130 12.18 0.62 17.43
C LYS A 130 11.81 1.94 16.76
N ARG A 131 12.45 2.24 15.64
CA ARG A 131 12.37 3.55 14.97
C ARG A 131 11.27 3.65 13.96
N ARG A 132 10.72 2.52 13.54
CA ARG A 132 9.68 2.47 12.52
C ARG A 132 8.76 1.27 12.72
N VAL A 133 7.46 1.50 12.54
CA VAL A 133 6.46 0.43 12.46
C VAL A 133 6.44 -0.07 11.02
N LYS A 134 6.85 -1.31 10.81
CA LYS A 134 6.83 -1.92 9.47
C LYS A 134 5.42 -2.40 9.13
N ILE A 135 5.03 -2.22 7.87
CA ILE A 135 3.73 -2.68 7.38
C ILE A 135 3.50 -4.17 7.65
N PRO A 136 4.45 -5.09 7.36
CA PRO A 136 4.24 -6.51 7.63
C PRO A 136 3.98 -6.83 9.10
N ASP A 137 4.60 -6.14 10.03
CA ASP A 137 4.37 -6.38 11.47
C ASP A 137 2.94 -5.99 11.87
N ALA A 138 2.43 -4.88 11.34
CA ALA A 138 1.05 -4.46 11.54
C ALA A 138 0.06 -5.45 10.88
N CYS A 139 0.37 -5.93 9.68
CA CYS A 139 -0.43 -6.96 9.01
C CYS A 139 -0.52 -8.24 9.83
N ASN A 140 0.61 -8.70 10.36
CA ASN A 140 0.64 -9.89 11.21
C ASN A 140 -0.23 -9.71 12.46
N ALA A 141 -0.24 -8.52 13.04
CA ALA A 141 -1.05 -8.21 14.22
C ALA A 141 -2.56 -8.27 13.95
N LEU A 142 -2.98 -7.87 12.74
CA LEU A 142 -4.40 -7.81 12.36
C LEU A 142 -4.87 -8.99 11.49
N GLY A 143 -4.01 -9.97 11.26
CA GLY A 143 -4.35 -11.11 10.41
C GLY A 143 -4.52 -10.75 8.94
N VAL A 144 -3.83 -9.73 8.46
CA VAL A 144 -3.84 -9.29 7.06
C VAL A 144 -2.74 -10.02 6.29
N ARG A 145 -3.10 -10.60 5.14
CA ARG A 145 -2.10 -11.16 4.23
C ARG A 145 -1.32 -10.03 3.56
N TYR A 146 0.00 -10.20 3.46
CA TYR A 146 0.84 -9.29 2.68
C TYR A 146 1.73 -10.06 1.71
N CYS A 147 2.09 -9.45 0.61
CA CYS A 147 2.90 -10.06 -0.44
C CYS A 147 3.63 -8.99 -1.26
N GLY A 148 4.50 -9.44 -2.17
CA GLY A 148 5.18 -8.55 -3.10
C GLY A 148 4.47 -8.46 -4.45
N LEU A 149 4.93 -7.53 -5.29
CA LEU A 149 4.37 -7.33 -6.63
C LEU A 149 4.46 -8.60 -7.49
N ASN A 150 5.56 -9.32 -7.43
CA ASN A 150 5.73 -10.53 -8.23
C ASN A 150 4.72 -11.63 -7.86
N ASP A 151 4.31 -11.69 -6.59
CA ASP A 151 3.28 -12.62 -6.17
C ASP A 151 1.93 -12.27 -6.80
N VAL A 152 1.60 -10.98 -6.84
CA VAL A 152 0.39 -10.50 -7.51
C VAL A 152 0.40 -10.85 -8.99
N LEU A 153 1.51 -10.60 -9.67
CA LEU A 153 1.66 -10.92 -11.10
C LEU A 153 1.44 -12.41 -11.35
N ARG A 154 2.01 -13.28 -10.51
CA ARG A 154 1.82 -14.73 -10.62
C ARG A 154 0.36 -15.14 -10.39
N GLU A 155 -0.25 -14.62 -9.34
CA GLU A 155 -1.63 -14.94 -8.98
C GLU A 155 -2.62 -14.47 -10.03
N LEU A 156 -2.40 -13.29 -10.63
CA LEU A 156 -3.22 -12.75 -11.71
C LEU A 156 -2.82 -13.31 -13.09
N ARG A 157 -1.79 -14.16 -13.16
CA ARG A 157 -1.28 -14.77 -14.39
C ARG A 157 -0.85 -13.72 -15.42
N ILE A 158 -0.21 -12.68 -14.96
CA ILE A 158 0.32 -11.60 -15.80
C ILE A 158 1.81 -11.85 -16.03
N THR A 159 2.20 -11.86 -17.30
CA THR A 159 3.61 -11.88 -17.71
C THR A 159 3.93 -10.62 -18.49
N ILE A 160 5.19 -10.19 -18.41
CA ILE A 160 5.65 -8.95 -19.03
C ILE A 160 6.78 -9.24 -19.99
#